data_91f9ef784fb0507a300acc7bc492f5a4
#
_entry.id   91f9ef784fb0507a300acc7bc492f5a4
#
_cell.length_a   1.000
_cell.length_b   1.000
_cell.length_c   1.000
_cell.angle_alpha   90.00
_cell.angle_beta   90.00
_cell.angle_gamma   90.00
#
_symmetry.space_group_name_H-M   'P 1'
#
loop_
_entity.id
_entity.type
_entity.pdbx_description
1 polymer ?
#
loop_
_entity_poly.entity_id
_entity_poly.type
_entity_poly.pdbx_seq_one_letter_code
_entity_poly.pdbx_strand_id
1 'polypeptide(L)'
;MNSDLERFFGVPIGYIPDLIFYFFVVLTSIITLRFHVSLWTKKLLFLGIIFLIYISIQMLLLSADISGVVILLSFFSNFIALVLLVSFCIGKDELYLTHSVRNINVVMCFGIICGVVKLFIGYSEDSNFIVYLNRNATAIIVVCFYCVYSYFYRGRKSWYVSSVLYSLFFLFLDSRAGIISFAISLFFVFLQLTKKEKLLISLFFVPLLTLGISFTDIGTRLERMLSSSQVIFSGGNTLTKSQNDYRRVELVFIGVDVLKENYLIGTGLGVANYVKAIDKKFLGSTNFGLAHNFYLSYSAQLGIIGFILLISVFYIMLSPIFKCGGYIGKGCVFALAFYVFFNEYILTPAIYIYISIFLSV
;
A
#
# COMPACT_ATOMS: atom_id res chain seq x y z
N MET A 1 25.20 -12.67 1.24
CA MET A 1 25.22 -12.34 2.69
C MET A 1 23.85 -12.28 3.36
N ASN A 2 22.78 -11.85 2.68
CA ASN A 2 21.42 -11.84 3.26
C ASN A 2 20.76 -13.23 3.38
N SER A 3 21.11 -14.19 2.52
CA SER A 3 20.50 -15.53 2.49
C SER A 3 20.84 -16.41 3.71
N ASP A 4 21.99 -16.19 4.34
CA ASP A 4 22.45 -17.05 5.42
C ASP A 4 21.84 -16.66 6.77
N LEU A 5 21.60 -15.37 6.99
CA LEU A 5 20.88 -14.87 8.18
C LEU A 5 19.37 -15.19 8.13
N GLU A 6 18.77 -15.15 6.94
CA GLU A 6 17.38 -15.58 6.74
C GLU A 6 17.20 -17.09 7.04
N ARG A 7 18.19 -17.91 6.66
CA ARG A 7 18.19 -19.35 6.97
C ARG A 7 18.39 -19.63 8.46
N PHE A 8 19.19 -18.80 9.16
CA PHE A 8 19.53 -19.03 10.56
C PHE A 8 18.39 -18.66 11.52
N PHE A 9 17.65 -17.58 11.23
CA PHE A 9 16.54 -17.11 12.08
C PHE A 9 15.17 -17.55 11.60
N GLY A 10 15.03 -18.12 10.40
CA GLY A 10 13.73 -18.50 9.80
C GLY A 10 12.80 -17.33 9.54
N VAL A 11 13.26 -16.09 9.76
CA VAL A 11 12.49 -14.85 9.59
C VAL A 11 13.20 -14.00 8.54
N PRO A 12 12.52 -13.57 7.46
CA PRO A 12 13.09 -12.64 6.49
C PRO A 12 13.57 -11.37 7.22
N ILE A 13 14.82 -10.98 6.98
CA ILE A 13 15.46 -9.80 7.64
C ILE A 13 14.63 -8.52 7.43
N GLY A 14 13.87 -8.44 6.33
CA GLY A 14 12.95 -7.33 6.06
C GLY A 14 11.87 -7.09 7.10
N TYR A 15 11.53 -8.10 7.92
CA TYR A 15 10.52 -7.95 8.99
C TYR A 15 11.09 -7.51 10.34
N ILE A 16 12.42 -7.53 10.51
CA ILE A 16 13.05 -7.13 11.78
C ILE A 16 12.75 -5.67 12.14
N PRO A 17 12.86 -4.68 11.23
CA PRO A 17 12.48 -3.31 11.53
C PRO A 17 11.01 -3.17 11.96
N ASP A 18 10.11 -3.93 11.33
CA ASP A 18 8.69 -3.92 11.65
C ASP A 18 8.44 -4.49 13.05
N LEU A 19 9.07 -5.59 13.42
CA LEU A 19 8.98 -6.19 14.75
C LEU A 19 9.52 -5.25 15.83
N ILE A 20 10.66 -4.60 15.58
CA ILE A 20 11.24 -3.60 16.48
C ILE A 20 10.27 -2.42 16.66
N PHE A 21 9.70 -1.93 15.55
CA PHE A 21 8.74 -0.84 15.58
C PHE A 21 7.50 -1.23 16.41
N TYR A 22 6.90 -2.41 16.19
CA TYR A 22 5.75 -2.87 16.96
C TYR A 22 6.07 -3.04 18.45
N PHE A 23 7.25 -3.58 18.77
CA PHE A 23 7.70 -3.67 20.16
C PHE A 23 7.74 -2.30 20.83
N PHE A 24 8.32 -1.29 20.17
CA PHE A 24 8.36 0.08 20.69
C PHE A 24 6.96 0.70 20.82
N VAL A 25 6.06 0.49 19.85
CA VAL A 25 4.70 0.99 19.91
C VAL A 25 3.92 0.35 21.07
N VAL A 26 4.03 -0.96 21.24
CA VAL A 26 3.39 -1.68 22.34
C VAL A 26 3.96 -1.21 23.68
N LEU A 27 5.29 -1.14 23.80
CA LEU A 27 5.97 -0.72 25.03
C LEU A 27 5.59 0.70 25.44
N THR A 28 5.64 1.66 24.50
CA THR A 28 5.26 3.04 24.78
C THR A 28 3.78 3.16 25.13
N SER A 29 2.91 2.37 24.53
CA SER A 29 1.48 2.36 24.82
C SER A 29 1.18 1.79 26.19
N ILE A 30 1.87 0.74 26.62
CA ILE A 30 1.78 0.16 27.96
C ILE A 30 2.27 1.19 29.00
N ILE A 31 3.40 1.86 28.76
CA ILE A 31 3.98 2.85 29.68
C ILE A 31 3.06 4.07 29.82
N THR A 32 2.41 4.50 28.74
CA THR A 32 1.55 5.68 28.77
C THR A 32 0.15 5.41 29.35
N LEU A 33 -0.29 4.15 29.41
CA LEU A 33 -1.57 3.65 29.99
C LEU A 33 -2.82 4.51 29.72
N ARG A 34 -2.79 5.36 28.70
CA ARG A 34 -3.90 6.24 28.33
C ARG A 34 -4.59 5.70 27.07
N PHE A 35 -5.43 4.70 27.25
CA PHE A 35 -6.28 4.19 26.16
C PHE A 35 -7.58 5.03 26.05
N HIS A 36 -7.65 5.90 25.07
CA HIS A 36 -8.90 6.53 24.68
C HIS A 36 -9.65 5.59 23.74
N VAL A 37 -10.58 4.80 24.30
CA VAL A 37 -11.38 3.84 23.54
C VAL A 37 -12.64 4.53 23.02
N SER A 38 -12.57 5.11 21.84
CA SER A 38 -13.72 5.71 21.15
C SER A 38 -14.70 4.62 20.67
N LEU A 39 -15.94 5.01 20.35
CA LEU A 39 -16.93 4.10 19.76
C LEU A 39 -16.44 3.47 18.46
N TRP A 40 -15.70 4.24 17.66
CA TRP A 40 -15.06 3.77 16.44
C TRP A 40 -14.02 2.67 16.74
N THR A 41 -13.16 2.89 17.72
CA THR A 41 -12.15 1.91 18.15
C THR A 41 -12.80 0.61 18.61
N LYS A 42 -13.93 0.69 19.38
CA LYS A 42 -14.69 -0.50 19.79
C LYS A 42 -15.24 -1.30 18.62
N LYS A 43 -15.83 -0.62 17.63
CA LYS A 43 -16.34 -1.26 16.40
C LYS A 43 -15.21 -1.92 15.61
N LEU A 44 -14.08 -1.23 15.46
CA LEU A 44 -12.92 -1.75 14.78
C LEU A 44 -12.36 -2.99 15.48
N LEU A 45 -12.17 -2.94 16.81
CA LEU A 45 -11.72 -4.08 17.61
C LEU A 45 -12.69 -5.27 17.49
N PHE A 46 -13.99 -5.05 17.61
CA PHE A 46 -15.01 -6.11 17.52
C PHE A 46 -14.93 -6.83 16.17
N LEU A 47 -14.95 -6.10 15.06
CA LEU A 47 -14.83 -6.70 13.73
C LEU A 47 -13.47 -7.35 13.47
N GLY A 48 -12.39 -6.73 13.96
CA GLY A 48 -11.05 -7.31 13.86
C GLY A 48 -10.95 -8.64 14.60
N ILE A 49 -11.53 -8.76 15.79
CA ILE A 49 -11.58 -10.03 16.56
C ILE A 49 -12.39 -11.09 15.79
N ILE A 50 -13.57 -10.73 15.25
CA ILE A 50 -14.37 -11.67 14.45
C ILE A 50 -13.57 -12.15 13.24
N PHE A 51 -12.89 -11.25 12.54
CA PHE A 51 -12.04 -11.60 11.41
C PHE A 51 -10.89 -12.53 11.79
N LEU A 52 -10.22 -12.27 12.92
CA LEU A 52 -9.15 -13.12 13.45
C LEU A 52 -9.66 -14.51 13.84
N ILE A 53 -10.83 -14.59 14.48
CA ILE A 53 -11.47 -15.88 14.81
C ILE A 53 -11.77 -16.65 13.52
N TYR A 54 -12.35 -15.98 12.51
CA TYR A 54 -12.62 -16.59 11.22
C TYR A 54 -11.37 -17.20 10.58
N ILE A 55 -10.27 -16.41 10.49
CA ILE A 55 -9.02 -16.91 9.92
C ILE A 55 -8.47 -18.07 10.74
N SER A 56 -8.51 -18.00 12.06
CA SER A 56 -8.01 -19.06 12.93
C SER A 56 -8.78 -20.39 12.71
N ILE A 57 -10.10 -20.30 12.57
CA ILE A 57 -10.93 -21.45 12.25
C ILE A 57 -10.61 -21.99 10.84
N GLN A 58 -10.48 -21.09 9.86
CA GLN A 58 -10.11 -21.46 8.49
C GLN A 58 -8.76 -22.20 8.44
N MET A 59 -7.76 -21.69 9.18
CA MET A 59 -6.43 -22.31 9.25
C MET A 59 -6.46 -23.69 9.92
N LEU A 60 -7.33 -23.90 10.88
CA LEU A 60 -7.54 -25.21 11.50
C LEU A 60 -8.21 -26.21 10.54
N LEU A 61 -9.17 -25.75 9.74
CA LEU A 61 -9.93 -26.60 8.80
C LEU A 61 -9.13 -26.96 7.54
N LEU A 62 -8.31 -26.02 7.02
CA LEU A 62 -7.65 -26.15 5.72
C LEU A 62 -6.14 -26.45 5.82
N SER A 63 -5.65 -26.85 7.00
CA SER A 63 -4.23 -26.99 7.32
C SER A 63 -3.44 -25.66 7.22
N ALA A 64 -2.85 -25.26 8.34
CA ALA A 64 -2.09 -24.02 8.43
C ALA A 64 -0.82 -24.09 7.56
N ASP A 65 -0.62 -23.06 6.72
CA ASP A 65 0.63 -22.81 6.04
C ASP A 65 1.44 -21.76 6.82
N ILE A 66 2.77 -21.92 6.88
CA ILE A 66 3.68 -21.00 7.58
C ILE A 66 3.52 -19.57 7.03
N SER A 67 3.37 -19.41 5.72
CA SER A 67 3.14 -18.09 5.12
C SER A 67 1.82 -17.48 5.58
N GLY A 68 0.78 -18.29 5.76
CA GLY A 68 -0.51 -17.86 6.30
C GLY A 68 -0.41 -17.41 7.75
N VAL A 69 0.38 -18.12 8.58
CA VAL A 69 0.65 -17.72 9.97
C VAL A 69 1.36 -16.37 10.02
N VAL A 70 2.37 -16.17 9.18
CA VAL A 70 3.09 -14.87 9.09
C VAL A 70 2.15 -13.74 8.67
N ILE A 71 1.29 -13.95 7.68
CA ILE A 71 0.30 -12.95 7.25
C ILE A 71 -0.69 -12.65 8.39
N LEU A 72 -1.17 -13.66 9.10
CA LEU A 72 -2.07 -13.48 10.24
C LEU A 72 -1.42 -12.67 11.36
N LEU A 73 -0.18 -13.00 11.74
CA LEU A 73 0.57 -12.27 12.76
C LEU A 73 0.86 -10.83 12.33
N SER A 74 1.19 -10.63 11.07
CA SER A 74 1.40 -9.30 10.48
C SER A 74 0.10 -8.47 10.53
N PHE A 75 -1.03 -9.08 10.19
CA PHE A 75 -2.34 -8.43 10.26
C PHE A 75 -2.69 -8.07 11.71
N PHE A 76 -2.51 -8.98 12.63
CA PHE A 76 -2.77 -8.77 14.06
C PHE A 76 -1.90 -7.67 14.65
N SER A 77 -0.60 -7.70 14.40
CA SER A 77 0.33 -6.68 14.90
C SER A 77 0.05 -5.29 14.31
N ASN A 78 -0.22 -5.20 13.00
CA ASN A 78 -0.63 -3.95 12.35
C ASN A 78 -1.93 -3.39 12.94
N PHE A 79 -2.89 -4.27 13.20
CA PHE A 79 -4.18 -3.89 13.76
C PHE A 79 -4.05 -3.36 15.20
N ILE A 80 -3.28 -4.04 16.05
CA ILE A 80 -2.97 -3.55 17.40
C ILE A 80 -2.21 -2.22 17.32
N ALA A 81 -1.18 -2.13 16.49
CA ALA A 81 -0.42 -0.91 16.31
C ALA A 81 -1.31 0.27 15.89
N LEU A 82 -2.27 0.06 14.98
CA LEU A 82 -3.23 1.09 14.58
C LEU A 82 -4.04 1.59 15.78
N VAL A 83 -4.63 0.67 16.55
CA VAL A 83 -5.46 1.02 17.72
C VAL A 83 -4.66 1.81 18.75
N LEU A 84 -3.43 1.37 19.03
CA LEU A 84 -2.54 2.03 19.99
C LEU A 84 -2.09 3.41 19.50
N LEU A 85 -1.71 3.51 18.22
CA LEU A 85 -1.29 4.77 17.62
C LEU A 85 -2.43 5.78 17.55
N VAL A 86 -3.64 5.37 17.18
CA VAL A 86 -4.82 6.24 17.20
C VAL A 86 -5.08 6.72 18.62
N SER A 87 -5.07 5.83 19.61
CA SER A 87 -5.26 6.20 21.03
C SER A 87 -4.18 7.16 21.53
N PHE A 88 -2.94 6.99 21.09
CA PHE A 88 -1.84 7.89 21.39
C PHE A 88 -2.00 9.25 20.75
N CYS A 89 -2.36 9.29 19.46
CA CYS A 89 -2.47 10.52 18.68
C CYS A 89 -3.67 11.38 19.12
N ILE A 90 -4.83 10.77 19.47
CA ILE A 90 -6.01 11.49 19.97
C ILE A 90 -5.72 12.31 21.22
N GLY A 91 -4.75 11.90 22.04
CA GLY A 91 -4.35 12.65 23.24
C GLY A 91 -3.31 13.74 23.00
N LYS A 92 -2.93 14.04 21.75
CA LYS A 92 -1.91 15.02 21.41
C LYS A 92 -2.51 16.29 20.84
N ASP A 93 -1.86 17.42 21.17
CA ASP A 93 -2.24 18.71 20.60
C ASP A 93 -1.99 18.72 19.09
N GLU A 94 -2.83 19.44 18.36
CA GLU A 94 -2.68 19.62 16.91
C GLU A 94 -1.30 20.17 16.54
N LEU A 95 -0.72 21.02 17.38
CA LEU A 95 0.62 21.55 17.20
C LEU A 95 1.68 20.44 17.21
N TYR A 96 1.58 19.47 18.12
CA TYR A 96 2.47 18.32 18.18
C TYR A 96 2.40 17.48 16.92
N LEU A 97 1.20 17.16 16.45
CA LEU A 97 0.96 16.40 15.23
C LEU A 97 1.52 17.13 14.01
N THR A 98 1.27 18.44 13.92
CA THR A 98 1.80 19.30 12.86
C THR A 98 3.34 19.27 12.83
N HIS A 99 4.00 19.42 13.98
CA HIS A 99 5.48 19.32 14.05
C HIS A 99 5.99 17.94 13.65
N SER A 100 5.33 16.87 14.10
CA SER A 100 5.69 15.49 13.76
C SER A 100 5.60 15.24 12.25
N VAL A 101 4.51 15.67 11.62
CA VAL A 101 4.31 15.58 10.17
C VAL A 101 5.38 16.37 9.41
N ARG A 102 5.75 17.56 9.89
CA ARG A 102 6.84 18.34 9.30
C ARG A 102 8.17 17.60 9.36
N ASN A 103 8.51 17.05 10.52
CA ASN A 103 9.78 16.35 10.70
C ASN A 103 9.85 15.08 9.81
N ILE A 104 8.76 14.33 9.72
CA ILE A 104 8.66 13.19 8.81
C ILE A 104 8.84 13.67 7.36
N ASN A 105 8.22 14.80 6.97
CA ASN A 105 8.37 15.35 5.63
C ASN A 105 9.83 15.70 5.28
N VAL A 106 10.58 16.27 6.22
CA VAL A 106 12.00 16.55 6.02
C VAL A 106 12.78 15.27 5.74
N VAL A 107 12.55 14.23 6.54
CA VAL A 107 13.20 12.91 6.36
C VAL A 107 12.81 12.30 5.00
N MET A 108 11.53 12.36 4.62
CA MET A 108 11.05 11.84 3.35
C MET A 108 11.65 12.60 2.16
N CYS A 109 11.67 13.93 2.20
CA CYS A 109 12.30 14.74 1.15
C CYS A 109 13.80 14.46 1.03
N PHE A 110 14.50 14.32 2.15
CA PHE A 110 15.92 13.95 2.16
C PHE A 110 16.13 12.55 1.53
N GLY A 111 15.31 11.57 1.90
CA GLY A 111 15.34 10.24 1.31
C GLY A 111 15.08 10.25 -0.21
N ILE A 112 14.15 11.08 -0.69
CA ILE A 112 13.88 11.27 -2.12
C ILE A 112 15.10 11.84 -2.83
N ILE A 113 15.71 12.88 -2.28
CA ILE A 113 16.93 13.50 -2.86
C ILE A 113 18.05 12.45 -2.93
N CYS A 114 18.30 11.71 -1.86
CA CYS A 114 19.30 10.64 -1.87
C CYS A 114 18.98 9.55 -2.92
N GLY A 115 17.71 9.19 -3.07
CA GLY A 115 17.26 8.23 -4.08
C GLY A 115 17.52 8.73 -5.50
N VAL A 116 17.17 9.98 -5.79
CA VAL A 116 17.44 10.61 -7.09
C VAL A 116 18.94 10.68 -7.37
N VAL A 117 19.76 11.09 -6.39
CA VAL A 117 21.22 11.13 -6.54
C VAL A 117 21.79 9.74 -6.86
N LYS A 118 21.31 8.67 -6.22
CA LYS A 118 21.73 7.29 -6.53
C LYS A 118 21.50 6.93 -7.99
N LEU A 119 20.37 7.32 -8.58
CA LEU A 119 20.10 7.07 -9.99
C LEU A 119 21.11 7.78 -10.91
N PHE A 120 21.47 9.02 -10.59
CA PHE A 120 22.46 9.75 -11.38
C PHE A 120 23.89 9.18 -11.27
N ILE A 121 24.22 8.50 -10.17
CA ILE A 121 25.54 7.86 -9.96
C ILE A 121 25.60 6.48 -10.64
N GLY A 122 24.52 6.02 -11.29
CA GLY A 122 24.52 4.78 -12.06
C GLY A 122 24.32 3.51 -11.21
N TYR A 123 23.77 3.63 -10.01
CA TYR A 123 23.28 2.46 -9.27
C TYR A 123 22.10 1.85 -10.02
N SER A 124 22.19 0.57 -10.35
CA SER A 124 21.25 -0.16 -11.19
C SER A 124 19.79 -0.06 -10.69
N GLU A 125 18.86 -0.18 -11.64
CA GLU A 125 17.40 -0.07 -11.45
C GLU A 125 16.82 -0.97 -10.34
N ASP A 126 17.51 -2.04 -9.94
CA ASP A 126 17.15 -2.96 -8.87
C ASP A 126 17.59 -2.51 -7.47
N SER A 127 18.35 -1.41 -7.37
CA SER A 127 18.80 -0.90 -6.08
C SER A 127 17.67 -0.15 -5.38
N ASN A 128 17.29 -0.69 -4.25
CA ASN A 128 16.27 -0.22 -3.32
C ASN A 128 16.26 1.30 -3.15
N PHE A 129 15.19 1.92 -3.67
CA PHE A 129 14.91 3.32 -3.46
C PHE A 129 14.51 3.53 -1.99
N ILE A 130 15.32 4.29 -1.27
CA ILE A 130 15.08 4.78 0.07
C ILE A 130 15.10 3.67 1.14
N VAL A 131 14.15 3.21 1.75
CA VAL A 131 14.19 2.37 2.96
C VAL A 131 13.54 0.99 2.74
N TYR A 132 12.73 0.85 1.71
CA TYR A 132 11.96 -0.36 1.47
C TYR A 132 12.50 -1.14 0.27
N LEU A 133 12.60 -2.44 0.45
CA LEU A 133 13.09 -3.40 -0.55
C LEU A 133 12.25 -3.46 -1.83
N ASN A 134 11.05 -2.85 -1.84
CA ASN A 134 10.11 -2.91 -2.94
C ASN A 134 9.63 -1.53 -3.35
N ARG A 135 9.87 -1.15 -4.62
CA ARG A 135 9.42 0.12 -5.21
C ARG A 135 7.91 0.36 -5.08
N ASN A 136 7.12 -0.70 -5.15
CA ASN A 136 5.67 -0.59 -5.01
C ASN A 136 5.27 -0.27 -3.56
N ALA A 137 5.85 -0.94 -2.56
CA ALA A 137 5.59 -0.63 -1.15
C ALA A 137 6.00 0.82 -0.82
N THR A 138 7.14 1.27 -1.35
CA THR A 138 7.59 2.67 -1.19
C THR A 138 6.58 3.65 -1.80
N ALA A 139 6.03 3.34 -2.98
CA ALA A 139 5.07 4.20 -3.66
C ALA A 139 3.85 4.50 -2.79
N ILE A 140 3.21 3.47 -2.23
CA ILE A 140 1.97 3.66 -1.45
C ILE A 140 2.22 4.38 -0.13
N ILE A 141 3.36 4.12 0.50
CA ILE A 141 3.77 4.82 1.72
C ILE A 141 3.91 6.32 1.44
N VAL A 142 4.58 6.68 0.35
CA VAL A 142 4.77 8.08 -0.05
C VAL A 142 3.43 8.74 -0.42
N VAL A 143 2.53 8.03 -1.12
CA VAL A 143 1.17 8.54 -1.43
C VAL A 143 0.39 8.83 -0.16
N CYS A 144 0.33 7.89 0.78
CA CYS A 144 -0.39 8.09 2.04
C CYS A 144 0.21 9.25 2.84
N PHE A 145 1.53 9.31 2.94
CA PHE A 145 2.19 10.41 3.65
C PHE A 145 1.95 11.76 2.96
N TYR A 146 1.99 11.82 1.63
CA TYR A 146 1.68 13.04 0.88
C TYR A 146 0.26 13.56 1.19
N CYS A 147 -0.73 12.68 1.30
CA CYS A 147 -2.08 13.06 1.70
C CYS A 147 -2.11 13.66 3.12
N VAL A 148 -1.45 13.00 4.09
CA VAL A 148 -1.34 13.52 5.48
C VAL A 148 -0.63 14.86 5.48
N TYR A 149 0.51 14.98 4.82
CA TYR A 149 1.26 16.22 4.74
C TYR A 149 0.45 17.35 4.10
N SER A 150 -0.26 17.06 3.00
CA SER A 150 -1.13 18.01 2.33
C SER A 150 -2.29 18.48 3.20
N TYR A 151 -2.81 17.61 4.07
CA TYR A 151 -3.86 17.99 5.02
C TYR A 151 -3.39 19.08 5.99
N PHE A 152 -2.18 18.96 6.56
CA PHE A 152 -1.65 19.91 7.56
C PHE A 152 -0.98 21.14 6.94
N TYR A 153 -0.37 21.03 5.77
CA TYR A 153 0.55 22.04 5.22
C TYR A 153 0.10 22.66 3.91
N ARG A 154 -1.04 22.27 3.36
CA ARG A 154 -1.57 22.85 2.13
C ARG A 154 -1.55 24.39 2.16
N GLY A 155 -1.14 25.01 1.05
CA GLY A 155 -1.05 26.47 0.90
C GLY A 155 0.19 27.11 1.50
N ARG A 156 1.02 26.36 2.27
CA ARG A 156 2.30 26.86 2.77
C ARG A 156 3.41 26.68 1.71
N LYS A 157 4.41 27.59 1.73
CA LYS A 157 5.54 27.52 0.77
C LYS A 157 6.25 26.17 0.77
N SER A 158 6.45 25.57 1.97
CA SER A 158 7.06 24.26 2.12
C SER A 158 6.26 23.15 1.41
N TRP A 159 4.93 23.27 1.40
CA TRP A 159 4.07 22.28 0.74
C TRP A 159 4.26 22.27 -0.78
N TYR A 160 4.41 23.45 -1.42
CA TYR A 160 4.68 23.51 -2.86
C TYR A 160 6.02 22.86 -3.23
N VAL A 161 7.08 23.16 -2.46
CA VAL A 161 8.41 22.57 -2.67
C VAL A 161 8.35 21.06 -2.51
N SER A 162 7.72 20.56 -1.43
CA SER A 162 7.57 19.12 -1.20
C SER A 162 6.74 18.46 -2.29
N SER A 163 5.66 19.09 -2.77
CA SER A 163 4.83 18.55 -3.86
C SER A 163 5.61 18.37 -5.15
N VAL A 164 6.51 19.32 -5.48
CA VAL A 164 7.41 19.17 -6.63
C VAL A 164 8.37 18.00 -6.42
N LEU A 165 8.98 17.87 -5.25
CA LEU A 165 9.89 16.75 -4.94
C LEU A 165 9.18 15.40 -5.00
N TYR A 166 7.96 15.29 -4.45
CA TYR A 166 7.16 14.06 -4.56
C TYR A 166 6.80 13.74 -6.00
N SER A 167 6.47 14.75 -6.80
CA SER A 167 6.17 14.55 -8.22
C SER A 167 7.37 14.04 -8.99
N LEU A 168 8.54 14.63 -8.78
CA LEU A 168 9.80 14.16 -9.35
C LEU A 168 10.09 12.71 -8.90
N PHE A 169 9.92 12.41 -7.63
CA PHE A 169 10.09 11.05 -7.12
C PHE A 169 9.24 10.03 -7.89
N PHE A 170 7.94 10.31 -8.10
CA PHE A 170 7.05 9.40 -8.82
C PHE A 170 7.38 9.28 -10.31
N LEU A 171 8.00 10.30 -10.93
CA LEU A 171 8.51 10.20 -12.30
C LEU A 171 9.69 9.22 -12.40
N PHE A 172 10.56 9.16 -11.39
CA PHE A 172 11.70 8.26 -11.35
C PHE A 172 11.38 6.88 -10.75
N LEU A 173 10.32 6.79 -9.95
CA LEU A 173 9.89 5.53 -9.35
C LEU A 173 9.17 4.69 -10.39
N ASP A 174 9.76 3.63 -10.88
CA ASP A 174 9.17 2.73 -11.88
C ASP A 174 7.99 1.89 -11.33
N SER A 175 6.97 2.58 -10.79
CA SER A 175 5.74 1.99 -10.24
C SER A 175 4.52 2.62 -10.89
N ARG A 176 3.95 1.95 -11.90
CA ARG A 176 2.75 2.43 -12.62
C ARG A 176 1.57 2.68 -11.68
N ALA A 177 1.30 1.72 -10.78
CA ALA A 177 0.24 1.86 -9.79
C ALA A 177 0.50 3.02 -8.82
N GLY A 178 1.77 3.24 -8.43
CA GLY A 178 2.19 4.36 -7.60
C GLY A 178 1.96 5.70 -8.27
N ILE A 179 2.34 5.86 -9.54
CA ILE A 179 2.14 7.09 -10.33
C ILE A 179 0.66 7.43 -10.40
N ILE A 180 -0.21 6.47 -10.76
CA ILE A 180 -1.64 6.72 -10.88
C ILE A 180 -2.27 7.02 -9.52
N SER A 181 -1.89 6.30 -8.46
CA SER A 181 -2.37 6.57 -7.10
C SER A 181 -1.95 7.95 -6.61
N PHE A 182 -0.73 8.37 -6.92
CA PHE A 182 -0.27 9.74 -6.63
C PHE A 182 -1.07 10.77 -7.43
N ALA A 183 -1.30 10.55 -8.72
CA ALA A 183 -2.11 11.44 -9.55
C ALA A 183 -3.56 11.56 -9.02
N ILE A 184 -4.17 10.47 -8.56
CA ILE A 184 -5.48 10.49 -7.89
C ILE A 184 -5.42 11.36 -6.63
N SER A 185 -4.43 11.13 -5.75
CA SER A 185 -4.31 11.93 -4.52
C SER A 185 -4.09 13.41 -4.81
N LEU A 186 -3.23 13.72 -5.77
CA LEU A 186 -2.96 15.09 -6.20
C LEU A 186 -4.20 15.76 -6.79
N PHE A 187 -5.00 15.06 -7.59
CA PHE A 187 -6.27 15.56 -8.12
C PHE A 187 -7.23 15.98 -6.99
N PHE A 188 -7.41 15.15 -5.97
CA PHE A 188 -8.26 15.49 -4.85
C PHE A 188 -7.71 16.63 -4.00
N VAL A 189 -6.39 16.72 -3.81
CA VAL A 189 -5.74 17.88 -3.18
C VAL A 189 -6.01 19.13 -4.01
N PHE A 190 -5.85 19.04 -5.34
CA PHE A 190 -6.12 20.13 -6.28
C PHE A 190 -7.55 20.67 -6.18
N LEU A 191 -8.55 19.78 -6.02
CA LEU A 191 -9.96 20.21 -5.84
C LEU A 191 -10.14 21.14 -4.64
N GLN A 192 -9.35 20.96 -3.60
CA GLN A 192 -9.43 21.72 -2.34
C GLN A 192 -8.63 23.03 -2.35
N LEU A 193 -7.84 23.29 -3.39
CA LEU A 193 -7.04 24.49 -3.52
C LEU A 193 -7.85 25.73 -3.95
N THR A 194 -7.37 26.91 -3.56
CA THR A 194 -7.89 28.18 -4.06
C THR A 194 -7.57 28.38 -5.54
N LYS A 195 -8.29 29.31 -6.22
CA LYS A 195 -8.04 29.58 -7.65
C LYS A 195 -6.57 29.98 -7.93
N LYS A 196 -5.97 30.79 -7.03
CA LYS A 196 -4.55 31.21 -7.15
C LYS A 196 -3.59 30.02 -7.03
N GLU A 197 -3.82 29.16 -6.07
CA GLU A 197 -3.01 27.94 -5.86
C GLU A 197 -3.14 26.97 -7.02
N LYS A 198 -4.35 26.78 -7.56
CA LYS A 198 -4.60 25.97 -8.75
C LYS A 198 -3.79 26.47 -9.95
N LEU A 199 -3.81 27.78 -10.19
CA LEU A 199 -3.04 28.39 -11.27
C LEU A 199 -1.53 28.15 -11.08
N LEU A 200 -1.03 28.36 -9.86
CA LEU A 200 0.38 28.22 -9.55
C LEU A 200 0.86 26.77 -9.76
N ILE A 201 0.06 25.79 -9.26
CA ILE A 201 0.38 24.37 -9.47
C ILE A 201 0.32 24.00 -10.94
N SER A 202 -0.70 24.44 -11.68
CA SER A 202 -0.82 24.14 -13.10
C SER A 202 0.38 24.67 -13.88
N LEU A 203 0.86 25.86 -13.54
CA LEU A 203 2.03 26.48 -14.18
C LEU A 203 3.34 25.68 -13.96
N PHE A 204 3.49 25.01 -12.81
CA PHE A 204 4.69 24.19 -12.52
C PHE A 204 4.49 22.73 -12.90
N PHE A 205 3.32 22.20 -12.69
CA PHE A 205 3.06 20.76 -12.80
C PHE A 205 2.89 20.30 -14.25
N VAL A 206 2.25 21.11 -15.09
CA VAL A 206 2.07 20.77 -16.50
C VAL A 206 3.42 20.72 -17.25
N PRO A 207 4.32 21.71 -17.13
CA PRO A 207 5.65 21.62 -17.73
C PRO A 207 6.48 20.45 -17.15
N LEU A 208 6.41 20.22 -15.83
CA LEU A 208 7.14 19.12 -15.21
C LEU A 208 6.68 17.76 -15.70
N LEU A 209 5.36 17.57 -15.88
CA LEU A 209 4.78 16.35 -16.47
C LEU A 209 5.20 16.20 -17.93
N THR A 210 5.12 17.25 -18.74
CA THR A 210 5.50 17.19 -20.16
C THR A 210 6.99 16.91 -20.31
N LEU A 211 7.85 17.56 -19.53
CA LEU A 211 9.28 17.24 -19.49
C LEU A 211 9.54 15.82 -19.00
N GLY A 212 8.88 15.39 -17.93
CA GLY A 212 8.99 14.00 -17.43
C GLY A 212 8.60 12.97 -18.48
N ILE A 213 7.51 13.19 -19.20
CA ILE A 213 7.07 12.30 -20.30
C ILE A 213 8.09 12.32 -21.46
N SER A 214 8.66 13.47 -21.78
CA SER A 214 9.58 13.63 -22.90
C SER A 214 10.99 13.10 -22.63
N PHE A 215 11.48 13.19 -21.39
CA PHE A 215 12.85 12.82 -21.03
C PHE A 215 12.98 11.45 -20.35
N THR A 216 11.87 10.82 -20.00
CA THR A 216 11.88 9.47 -19.41
C THR A 216 11.16 8.50 -20.35
N ASP A 217 11.49 7.21 -20.23
CA ASP A 217 10.77 6.13 -20.91
C ASP A 217 9.28 6.02 -20.54
N ILE A 218 8.72 7.00 -19.81
CA ILE A 218 7.32 7.01 -19.40
C ILE A 218 6.40 7.05 -20.63
N GLY A 219 6.76 7.81 -21.67
CA GLY A 219 6.01 7.84 -22.94
C GLY A 219 5.94 6.46 -23.58
N THR A 220 7.07 5.79 -23.75
CA THR A 220 7.16 4.42 -24.31
C THR A 220 6.51 3.38 -23.39
N ARG A 221 6.50 3.62 -22.08
CA ARG A 221 5.80 2.76 -21.09
C ARG A 221 4.30 2.97 -21.12
N LEU A 222 3.84 4.21 -21.33
CA LEU A 222 2.41 4.54 -21.49
C LEU A 222 1.86 3.94 -22.80
N GLU A 223 2.60 4.06 -23.89
CA GLU A 223 2.28 3.38 -25.17
C GLU A 223 2.24 1.86 -25.01
N ARG A 224 3.19 1.28 -24.29
CA ARG A 224 3.16 -0.16 -23.97
C ARG A 224 1.97 -0.55 -23.12
N MET A 225 1.54 0.27 -22.16
CA MET A 225 0.32 0.05 -21.37
C MET A 225 -0.93 0.09 -22.23
N LEU A 226 -1.08 1.12 -23.06
CA LEU A 226 -2.23 1.27 -23.95
C LEU A 226 -2.30 0.15 -24.99
N SER A 227 -1.17 -0.19 -25.58
CA SER A 227 -1.09 -1.30 -26.55
C SER A 227 -1.30 -2.67 -25.89
N SER A 228 -0.89 -2.87 -24.61
CA SER A 228 -1.18 -4.12 -23.89
C SER A 228 -2.67 -4.25 -23.55
N SER A 229 -3.34 -3.17 -23.18
CA SER A 229 -4.78 -3.20 -22.95
C SER A 229 -5.57 -3.50 -24.23
N GLN A 230 -5.18 -2.94 -25.36
CA GLN A 230 -5.82 -3.24 -26.67
C GLN A 230 -5.69 -4.71 -27.06
N VAL A 231 -4.55 -5.35 -26.79
CA VAL A 231 -4.34 -6.79 -27.08
C VAL A 231 -5.18 -7.68 -26.17
N ILE A 232 -5.35 -7.31 -24.89
CA ILE A 232 -6.22 -8.05 -23.96
C ILE A 232 -7.67 -8.01 -24.45
N PHE A 233 -8.14 -6.87 -24.96
CA PHE A 233 -9.51 -6.73 -25.48
C PHE A 233 -9.71 -7.29 -26.88
N SER A 234 -8.65 -7.42 -27.70
CA SER A 234 -8.75 -7.87 -29.10
C SER A 234 -8.47 -9.37 -29.32
N GLY A 235 -8.13 -10.13 -28.26
CA GLY A 235 -7.86 -11.56 -28.37
C GLY A 235 -6.66 -11.93 -29.26
N GLY A 236 -5.80 -10.98 -29.60
CA GLY A 236 -4.72 -11.16 -30.59
C GLY A 236 -3.48 -11.87 -30.04
N ASN A 237 -3.07 -12.92 -30.71
CA ASN A 237 -1.88 -13.74 -30.47
C ASN A 237 -0.55 -13.04 -30.83
N THR A 238 -0.31 -11.80 -30.47
CA THR A 238 0.96 -11.14 -30.77
C THR A 238 1.97 -11.32 -29.64
N LEU A 239 2.84 -12.30 -29.84
CA LEU A 239 3.92 -12.80 -28.96
C LEU A 239 5.09 -11.83 -28.70
N THR A 240 4.96 -10.52 -28.91
CA THR A 240 6.07 -9.56 -28.81
C THR A 240 6.02 -8.64 -27.59
N LYS A 241 5.22 -8.95 -26.56
CA LYS A 241 5.06 -8.07 -25.40
C LYS A 241 5.68 -8.64 -24.15
N SER A 242 6.14 -7.73 -23.27
CA SER A 242 6.88 -8.06 -22.08
C SER A 242 6.19 -9.23 -21.34
N GLN A 243 6.94 -10.32 -21.23
CA GLN A 243 6.54 -11.57 -20.58
C GLN A 243 5.84 -11.35 -19.23
N ASN A 244 6.19 -10.25 -18.55
CA ASN A 244 5.64 -9.85 -17.25
C ASN A 244 4.19 -9.34 -17.29
N ASP A 245 3.76 -8.61 -18.33
CA ASP A 245 2.40 -8.05 -18.38
C ASP A 245 1.40 -9.15 -18.78
N TYR A 246 1.78 -10.03 -19.70
CA TYR A 246 0.98 -11.21 -20.06
C TYR A 246 0.77 -12.13 -18.84
N ARG A 247 1.85 -12.39 -18.09
CA ARG A 247 1.80 -13.22 -16.89
C ARG A 247 0.88 -12.67 -15.82
N ARG A 248 0.78 -11.34 -15.63
CA ARG A 248 -0.15 -10.74 -14.68
C ARG A 248 -1.62 -10.96 -15.07
N VAL A 249 -1.92 -10.86 -16.35
CA VAL A 249 -3.28 -11.12 -16.86
C VAL A 249 -3.65 -12.59 -16.67
N GLU A 250 -2.74 -13.50 -16.99
CA GLU A 250 -2.91 -14.92 -16.75
C GLU A 250 -3.16 -15.23 -15.27
N LEU A 251 -2.38 -14.64 -14.34
CA LEU A 251 -2.57 -14.78 -12.90
C LEU A 251 -3.94 -14.28 -12.43
N VAL A 252 -4.50 -13.25 -13.06
CA VAL A 252 -5.85 -12.77 -12.75
C VAL A 252 -6.90 -13.83 -13.15
N PHE A 253 -6.81 -14.40 -14.36
CA PHE A 253 -7.74 -15.46 -14.79
C PHE A 253 -7.65 -16.69 -13.90
N ILE A 254 -6.43 -17.13 -13.59
CA ILE A 254 -6.18 -18.25 -12.67
C ILE A 254 -6.80 -17.96 -11.30
N GLY A 255 -6.58 -16.74 -10.76
CA GLY A 255 -7.16 -16.33 -9.49
C GLY A 255 -8.68 -16.36 -9.46
N VAL A 256 -9.32 -15.94 -10.56
CA VAL A 256 -10.79 -16.03 -10.71
C VAL A 256 -11.26 -17.49 -10.69
N ASP A 257 -10.55 -18.39 -11.36
CA ASP A 257 -10.91 -19.80 -11.38
C ASP A 257 -10.71 -20.48 -10.02
N VAL A 258 -9.61 -20.17 -9.32
CA VAL A 258 -9.39 -20.63 -7.94
C VAL A 258 -10.50 -20.13 -7.01
N LEU A 259 -10.90 -18.86 -7.15
CA LEU A 259 -12.01 -18.29 -6.37
C LEU A 259 -13.33 -19.00 -6.65
N LYS A 260 -13.66 -19.32 -7.91
CA LYS A 260 -14.90 -20.02 -8.26
C LYS A 260 -14.99 -21.40 -7.61
N GLU A 261 -13.89 -22.13 -7.55
CA GLU A 261 -13.85 -23.49 -6.95
C GLU A 261 -13.90 -23.45 -5.41
N ASN A 262 -13.40 -22.39 -4.79
CA ASN A 262 -13.27 -22.26 -3.34
C ASN A 262 -14.02 -21.03 -2.80
N TYR A 263 -15.14 -20.66 -3.42
CA TYR A 263 -15.74 -19.34 -3.25
C TYR A 263 -16.22 -19.04 -1.81
N LEU A 264 -16.68 -20.03 -1.03
CA LEU A 264 -17.24 -19.80 0.31
C LEU A 264 -16.16 -19.53 1.36
N ILE A 265 -15.22 -20.47 1.51
CA ILE A 265 -14.22 -20.48 2.59
C ILE A 265 -12.84 -20.08 2.06
N GLY A 266 -12.61 -20.23 0.76
CA GLY A 266 -11.31 -19.98 0.13
C GLY A 266 -10.37 -21.19 0.22
N THR A 267 -9.13 -20.98 -0.26
CA THR A 267 -8.07 -22.01 -0.25
C THR A 267 -7.33 -22.11 1.09
N GLY A 268 -7.61 -21.22 2.01
CA GLY A 268 -6.83 -20.98 3.22
C GLY A 268 -5.82 -19.85 3.04
N LEU A 269 -5.60 -19.08 4.11
CA LEU A 269 -4.67 -17.96 4.11
C LEU A 269 -3.24 -18.49 3.89
N GLY A 270 -2.51 -17.86 2.96
CA GLY A 270 -1.11 -18.16 2.67
C GLY A 270 -0.84 -18.50 1.20
N VAL A 271 0.36 -18.11 0.76
CA VAL A 271 0.79 -18.27 -0.64
C VAL A 271 0.84 -19.73 -1.03
N ALA A 272 1.35 -20.61 -0.16
CA ALA A 272 1.50 -22.03 -0.48
C ALA A 272 0.16 -22.75 -0.67
N ASN A 273 -0.87 -22.42 0.11
CA ASN A 273 -2.22 -22.98 -0.07
C ASN A 273 -2.83 -22.52 -1.39
N TYR A 274 -2.66 -21.26 -1.74
CA TYR A 274 -3.09 -20.71 -3.02
C TYR A 274 -2.37 -21.36 -4.20
N VAL A 275 -1.04 -21.53 -4.12
CA VAL A 275 -0.23 -22.19 -5.16
C VAL A 275 -0.62 -23.67 -5.30
N LYS A 276 -0.84 -24.40 -4.20
CA LYS A 276 -1.33 -25.78 -4.26
C LYS A 276 -2.69 -25.91 -4.97
N ALA A 277 -3.59 -24.94 -4.79
CA ALA A 277 -4.87 -24.92 -5.50
C ALA A 277 -4.67 -24.69 -7.01
N ILE A 278 -3.68 -23.89 -7.39
CA ILE A 278 -3.29 -23.67 -8.80
C ILE A 278 -2.66 -24.95 -9.37
N ASP A 279 -1.66 -25.53 -8.71
CA ASP A 279 -0.93 -26.72 -9.18
C ASP A 279 -1.86 -27.92 -9.38
N LYS A 280 -2.88 -28.06 -8.54
CA LYS A 280 -3.90 -29.10 -8.67
C LYS A 280 -4.67 -29.01 -9.99
N LYS A 281 -4.81 -27.78 -10.54
CA LYS A 281 -5.58 -27.52 -11.75
C LYS A 281 -4.71 -27.37 -12.99
N PHE A 282 -3.54 -26.78 -12.86
CA PHE A 282 -2.64 -26.39 -13.97
C PHE A 282 -1.31 -27.16 -13.88
N LEU A 283 -1.37 -28.49 -13.94
CA LEU A 283 -0.27 -29.45 -13.85
C LEU A 283 1.06 -28.90 -14.42
N GLY A 284 2.01 -28.58 -13.54
CA GLY A 284 3.41 -28.43 -13.89
C GLY A 284 3.97 -27.02 -14.09
N SER A 285 3.24 -25.96 -13.81
CA SER A 285 3.79 -24.61 -13.91
C SER A 285 4.31 -24.10 -12.56
N THR A 286 5.54 -24.42 -12.24
CA THR A 286 6.22 -24.22 -10.95
C THR A 286 6.50 -22.75 -10.55
N ASN A 287 5.99 -21.76 -11.29
CA ASN A 287 6.33 -20.35 -11.09
C ASN A 287 5.11 -19.43 -10.92
N PHE A 288 3.99 -19.93 -10.45
CA PHE A 288 2.82 -19.08 -10.18
C PHE A 288 2.94 -18.40 -8.82
N GLY A 289 2.81 -17.08 -8.82
CA GLY A 289 2.67 -16.26 -7.63
C GLY A 289 1.20 -15.88 -7.40
N LEU A 290 0.96 -15.01 -6.42
CA LEU A 290 -0.33 -14.39 -6.19
C LEU A 290 -0.78 -13.55 -7.41
N ALA A 291 -2.07 -13.28 -7.52
CA ALA A 291 -2.68 -12.57 -8.66
C ALA A 291 -2.24 -11.11 -8.82
N HIS A 292 -1.34 -10.59 -7.96
CA HIS A 292 -0.94 -9.18 -7.91
C HIS A 292 -2.12 -8.19 -7.83
N ASN A 293 -3.23 -8.67 -7.30
CA ASN A 293 -4.46 -7.93 -7.06
C ASN A 293 -4.97 -8.34 -5.67
N PHE A 294 -4.98 -7.38 -4.75
CA PHE A 294 -5.39 -7.63 -3.36
C PHE A 294 -6.81 -8.23 -3.27
N TYR A 295 -7.76 -7.65 -4.00
CA TYR A 295 -9.14 -8.10 -3.93
C TYR A 295 -9.28 -9.56 -4.36
N LEU A 296 -8.64 -9.93 -5.46
CA LEU A 296 -8.71 -11.28 -6.00
C LEU A 296 -7.90 -12.28 -5.17
N SER A 297 -6.66 -11.91 -4.80
CA SER A 297 -5.79 -12.79 -4.01
C SER A 297 -6.39 -13.11 -2.65
N TYR A 298 -6.93 -12.10 -1.95
CA TYR A 298 -7.53 -12.33 -0.64
C TYR A 298 -8.93 -12.95 -0.72
N SER A 299 -9.73 -12.65 -1.75
CA SER A 299 -11.00 -13.36 -1.93
C SER A 299 -10.81 -14.84 -2.25
N ALA A 300 -9.80 -15.19 -3.04
CA ALA A 300 -9.48 -16.59 -3.33
C ALA A 300 -8.94 -17.33 -2.10
N GLN A 301 -8.12 -16.67 -1.27
CA GLN A 301 -7.56 -17.27 -0.06
C GLN A 301 -8.57 -17.36 1.09
N LEU A 302 -9.38 -16.32 1.31
CA LEU A 302 -10.32 -16.22 2.44
C LEU A 302 -11.74 -16.67 2.11
N GLY A 303 -12.04 -16.88 0.82
CA GLY A 303 -13.41 -17.01 0.34
C GLY A 303 -14.22 -15.73 0.50
N ILE A 304 -15.46 -15.75 0.07
CA ILE A 304 -16.32 -14.56 0.09
C ILE A 304 -16.64 -14.11 1.53
N ILE A 305 -16.78 -15.06 2.46
CA ILE A 305 -17.08 -14.74 3.88
C ILE A 305 -15.93 -13.96 4.51
N GLY A 306 -14.71 -14.50 4.44
CA GLY A 306 -13.54 -13.85 5.01
C GLY A 306 -13.18 -12.56 4.30
N PHE A 307 -13.42 -12.49 2.99
CA PHE A 307 -13.21 -11.28 2.20
C PHE A 307 -14.17 -10.14 2.60
N ILE A 308 -15.46 -10.43 2.80
CA ILE A 308 -16.44 -9.45 3.30
C ILE A 308 -16.02 -8.93 4.68
N LEU A 309 -15.58 -9.80 5.58
CA LEU A 309 -15.07 -9.40 6.89
C LEU A 309 -13.85 -8.48 6.76
N LEU A 310 -12.88 -8.86 5.92
CA LEU A 310 -11.68 -8.06 5.64
C LEU A 310 -12.04 -6.66 5.12
N ILE A 311 -12.90 -6.59 4.10
CA ILE A 311 -13.36 -5.31 3.53
C ILE A 311 -14.13 -4.48 4.57
N SER A 312 -14.91 -5.13 5.44
CA SER A 312 -15.62 -4.44 6.52
C SER A 312 -14.66 -3.82 7.55
N VAL A 313 -13.56 -4.51 7.87
CA VAL A 313 -12.50 -3.95 8.72
C VAL A 313 -11.88 -2.72 8.06
N PHE A 314 -11.51 -2.80 6.77
CA PHE A 314 -10.96 -1.66 6.03
C PHE A 314 -11.96 -0.51 5.89
N TYR A 315 -13.23 -0.81 5.66
CA TYR A 315 -14.29 0.20 5.60
C TYR A 315 -14.41 0.97 6.91
N ILE A 316 -14.45 0.28 8.06
CA ILE A 316 -14.50 0.96 9.36
C ILE A 316 -13.21 1.76 9.59
N MET A 317 -12.05 1.21 9.23
CA MET A 317 -10.77 1.88 9.38
C MET A 317 -10.69 3.18 8.56
N LEU A 318 -11.13 3.15 7.31
CA LEU A 318 -10.98 4.26 6.38
C LEU A 318 -12.17 5.24 6.36
N SER A 319 -13.34 4.83 6.89
CA SER A 319 -14.56 5.67 6.84
C SER A 319 -14.43 7.03 7.53
N PRO A 320 -13.71 7.21 8.66
CA PRO A 320 -13.52 8.52 9.25
C PRO A 320 -12.66 9.43 8.35
N ILE A 321 -11.59 8.88 7.77
CA ILE A 321 -10.73 9.62 6.83
C ILE A 321 -11.55 10.12 5.64
N PHE A 322 -12.42 9.26 5.10
CA PHE A 322 -13.29 9.61 3.98
C PHE A 322 -14.31 10.70 4.34
N LYS A 323 -14.88 10.64 5.55
CA LYS A 323 -15.91 11.56 6.01
C LYS A 323 -15.33 12.90 6.51
N CYS A 324 -14.30 12.85 7.34
CA CYS A 324 -13.78 14.02 8.05
C CYS A 324 -12.60 14.68 7.33
N GLY A 325 -11.81 13.92 6.54
CA GLY A 325 -10.62 14.42 5.84
C GLY A 325 -10.87 15.30 4.61
N GLY A 326 -12.14 15.68 4.33
CA GLY A 326 -12.49 16.50 3.17
C GLY A 326 -12.10 15.82 1.84
N TYR A 327 -11.74 16.61 0.84
CA TYR A 327 -11.27 16.08 -0.45
C TYR A 327 -9.95 15.32 -0.33
N ILE A 328 -9.04 15.78 0.54
CA ILE A 328 -7.73 15.12 0.73
C ILE A 328 -7.92 13.71 1.32
N GLY A 329 -8.78 13.56 2.33
CA GLY A 329 -9.12 12.26 2.90
C GLY A 329 -9.75 11.33 1.87
N LYS A 330 -10.69 11.83 1.06
CA LYS A 330 -11.26 11.08 -0.06
C LYS A 330 -10.18 10.64 -1.05
N GLY A 331 -9.26 11.55 -1.41
CA GLY A 331 -8.13 11.27 -2.28
C GLY A 331 -7.23 10.16 -1.74
N CYS A 332 -6.94 10.19 -0.44
CA CYS A 332 -6.17 9.14 0.23
C CYS A 332 -6.85 7.77 0.10
N VAL A 333 -8.14 7.69 0.40
CA VAL A 333 -8.90 6.43 0.35
C VAL A 333 -9.01 5.91 -1.09
N PHE A 334 -9.31 6.78 -2.07
CA PHE A 334 -9.36 6.36 -3.48
C PHE A 334 -8.00 5.94 -4.02
N ALA A 335 -6.92 6.65 -3.66
CA ALA A 335 -5.57 6.28 -4.07
C ALA A 335 -5.16 4.91 -3.49
N LEU A 336 -5.48 4.64 -2.22
CA LEU A 336 -5.28 3.33 -1.59
C LEU A 336 -6.08 2.24 -2.29
N ALA A 337 -7.39 2.45 -2.49
CA ALA A 337 -8.27 1.46 -3.12
C ALA A 337 -7.81 1.14 -4.55
N PHE A 338 -7.37 2.15 -5.31
CA PHE A 338 -6.81 1.94 -6.64
C PHE A 338 -5.49 1.19 -6.59
N TYR A 339 -4.59 1.58 -5.65
CA TYR A 339 -3.29 0.95 -5.54
C TYR A 339 -3.38 -0.55 -5.26
N VAL A 340 -4.23 -0.96 -4.34
CA VAL A 340 -4.41 -2.37 -3.96
C VAL A 340 -5.06 -3.21 -5.06
N PHE A 341 -5.70 -2.57 -6.04
CA PHE A 341 -6.19 -3.26 -7.24
C PHE A 341 -5.04 -3.85 -8.07
N PHE A 342 -3.85 -3.24 -8.04
CA PHE A 342 -2.68 -3.69 -8.78
C PHE A 342 -1.57 -4.28 -7.92
N ASN A 343 -1.73 -4.26 -6.59
CA ASN A 343 -0.71 -4.71 -5.65
C ASN A 343 -1.33 -5.28 -4.37
N GLU A 344 -0.56 -6.07 -3.64
CA GLU A 344 -0.98 -6.74 -2.40
C GLU A 344 -0.40 -6.09 -1.13
N TYR A 345 0.43 -5.04 -1.28
CA TYR A 345 1.20 -4.43 -0.19
C TYR A 345 0.41 -3.43 0.66
N ILE A 346 -0.76 -3.84 1.19
CA ILE A 346 -1.54 -2.98 2.09
C ILE A 346 -1.15 -3.15 3.57
N LEU A 347 -0.47 -4.25 3.90
CA LEU A 347 -0.11 -4.60 5.28
C LEU A 347 1.22 -3.97 5.73
N THR A 348 1.61 -2.83 5.15
CA THR A 348 2.84 -2.14 5.52
C THR A 348 2.61 -1.25 6.74
N PRO A 349 3.39 -1.38 7.83
CA PRO A 349 3.19 -0.63 9.08
C PRO A 349 3.11 0.87 8.91
N ALA A 350 3.89 1.43 8.00
CA ALA A 350 3.91 2.87 7.73
C ALA A 350 2.55 3.43 7.29
N ILE A 351 1.73 2.64 6.57
CA ILE A 351 0.38 3.06 6.15
C ILE A 351 -0.50 3.27 7.39
N TYR A 352 -0.40 2.38 8.37
CA TYR A 352 -1.20 2.46 9.59
C TYR A 352 -0.78 3.65 10.48
N ILE A 353 0.49 4.02 10.47
CA ILE A 353 0.96 5.26 11.14
C ILE A 353 0.26 6.47 10.52
N TYR A 354 0.26 6.58 9.19
CA TYR A 354 -0.35 7.72 8.51
C TYR A 354 -1.87 7.76 8.68
N ILE A 355 -2.52 6.60 8.61
CA ILE A 355 -3.94 6.47 8.92
C ILE A 355 -4.22 6.94 10.35
N SER A 356 -3.38 6.56 11.34
CA SER A 356 -3.58 6.96 12.74
C SER A 356 -3.45 8.46 12.96
N ILE A 357 -2.49 9.11 12.29
CA ILE A 357 -2.35 10.58 12.31
C ILE A 357 -3.59 11.24 11.71
N PHE A 358 -4.10 10.71 10.61
CA PHE A 358 -5.32 11.23 9.97
C PHE A 358 -6.57 11.08 10.84
N LEU A 359 -6.66 9.99 11.60
CA LEU A 359 -7.81 9.69 12.48
C LEU A 359 -7.80 10.48 13.78
N SER A 360 -6.68 11.09 14.13
CA SER A 360 -6.51 11.84 15.38
C SER A 360 -6.85 13.33 15.25
N VAL A 361 -7.13 13.78 14.04
CA VAL A 361 -7.54 15.16 13.70
C VAL A 361 -9.03 15.22 13.38
#